data_8a99a3a066ee9199aed4ed97d3c13459
#
_entry.id   8a99a3a066ee9199aed4ed97d3c13459
#
_cell.length_a   1.000
_cell.length_b   1.000
_cell.length_c   1.000
_cell.angle_alpha   90.00
_cell.angle_beta   90.00
_cell.angle_gamma   90.00
#
_symmetry.space_group_name_H-M   'P 1'
#
loop_
_entity.id
_entity.type
_entity.pdbx_description
1 polymer ?
#
loop_
_entity_poly.entity_id
_entity_poly.type
_entity_poly.pdbx_seq_one_letter_code
_entity_poly.pdbx_strand_id
1 'polypeptide(L)'
;MARRSPLRRLTVLCFALVTIVVASSACSPASSPSHTAAQTSPPQQTAPYCGVITGRHRYIASPPAPNAVLLLGAGPRGIVLGGQANGGICQVLPIAQQLARRGYHVAAFDWNANATNFGADMARATQALLADGARRVVLGGFSRGALVALGVASSLGPAIVGVISVSGGPSPSEGFPTIASLATFPGPVLLVSSQDDPVFPPGTSAAIAAAHHGPDTLVVVPGNEHALELLDGPYSHRINSAIDAFLAAEL
;
A
#
# COMPACT_ATOMS: atom_id res chain seq x y z
N MET A 1 30.93 28.12 41.98
CA MET A 1 29.72 28.99 42.08
C MET A 1 28.53 28.19 41.61
N ALA A 2 27.72 27.70 42.56
CA ALA A 2 26.57 26.86 42.32
C ALA A 2 25.31 27.71 42.33
N ARG A 3 24.46 27.62 41.29
CA ARG A 3 23.14 28.21 41.28
C ARG A 3 22.09 27.12 41.40
N ARG A 4 21.30 27.20 42.47
CA ARG A 4 20.16 26.35 42.82
C ARG A 4 18.91 26.83 42.08
N SER A 5 18.14 25.89 41.50
CA SER A 5 16.81 26.10 40.95
C SER A 5 15.73 25.87 42.02
N PRO A 6 14.61 26.61 42.04
CA PRO A 6 13.57 26.41 43.01
C PRO A 6 12.51 25.42 42.58
N LEU A 7 12.08 24.56 43.49
CA LEU A 7 10.94 23.65 43.39
C LEU A 7 9.63 24.46 43.26
N ARG A 8 8.81 24.13 42.28
CA ARG A 8 7.40 24.54 42.20
C ARG A 8 6.52 23.47 42.84
N ARG A 9 5.71 23.91 43.82
CA ARG A 9 4.74 23.10 44.56
C ARG A 9 3.52 22.82 43.66
N LEU A 10 3.10 21.57 43.59
CA LEU A 10 1.87 21.11 42.96
C LEU A 10 0.73 21.21 43.97
N THR A 11 -0.29 22.00 43.70
CA THR A 11 -1.52 22.09 44.48
C THR A 11 -2.53 21.10 43.95
N VAL A 12 -2.92 20.14 44.79
CA VAL A 12 -3.97 19.16 44.51
C VAL A 12 -5.32 19.74 44.86
N LEU A 13 -6.23 19.88 43.91
CA LEU A 13 -7.63 20.25 44.13
C LEU A 13 -8.46 18.97 44.17
N CYS A 14 -9.05 18.66 45.32
CA CYS A 14 -10.07 17.64 45.50
C CYS A 14 -11.43 18.18 45.05
N PHE A 15 -12.06 17.55 44.04
CA PHE A 15 -13.48 17.74 43.73
C PHE A 15 -14.32 16.63 44.35
N ALA A 16 -15.27 17.02 45.18
CA ALA A 16 -16.25 16.10 45.78
C ALA A 16 -17.36 15.79 44.77
N LEU A 17 -17.63 14.50 44.56
CA LEU A 17 -18.80 14.02 43.80
C LEU A 17 -20.03 13.98 44.73
N VAL A 18 -21.05 14.67 44.31
CA VAL A 18 -22.41 14.53 44.89
C VAL A 18 -23.21 13.58 44.01
N THR A 19 -23.57 12.43 44.58
CA THR A 19 -24.46 11.43 43.95
C THR A 19 -25.90 11.71 44.33
N ILE A 20 -26.75 12.02 43.35
CA ILE A 20 -28.21 12.11 43.52
C ILE A 20 -28.81 10.77 43.05
N VAL A 21 -29.41 10.04 43.96
CA VAL A 21 -30.19 8.82 43.67
C VAL A 21 -31.64 9.25 43.47
N VAL A 22 -32.17 9.05 42.24
CA VAL A 22 -33.60 9.19 41.96
C VAL A 22 -34.18 7.80 41.74
N ALA A 23 -35.04 7.36 42.67
CA ALA A 23 -35.80 6.13 42.52
C ALA A 23 -37.07 6.42 41.70
N SER A 24 -37.19 5.79 40.55
CA SER A 24 -38.40 5.79 39.73
C SER A 24 -39.02 4.40 39.73
N SER A 25 -40.15 4.24 40.35
CA SER A 25 -41.00 3.02 40.30
C SER A 25 -41.76 3.02 38.96
N ALA A 26 -41.54 2.02 38.13
CA ALA A 26 -42.29 1.82 36.90
C ALA A 26 -43.08 0.51 36.96
N CYS A 27 -44.42 0.61 36.85
CA CYS A 27 -45.35 -0.49 36.62
C CYS A 27 -45.07 -1.14 35.29
N SER A 28 -44.94 -2.48 35.28
CA SER A 28 -44.86 -3.26 34.07
C SER A 28 -46.27 -3.63 33.53
N PRO A 29 -46.57 -3.40 32.25
CA PRO A 29 -47.65 -4.09 31.58
C PRO A 29 -47.17 -5.44 31.04
N ALA A 30 -47.98 -6.45 31.18
CA ALA A 30 -47.77 -7.81 30.67
C ALA A 30 -47.70 -7.81 29.13
N SER A 31 -46.60 -8.30 28.59
CA SER A 31 -46.39 -8.44 27.16
C SER A 31 -46.83 -9.81 26.67
N SER A 32 -47.76 -9.84 25.72
CA SER A 32 -48.12 -11.03 24.93
C SER A 32 -46.94 -11.44 24.02
N PRO A 33 -46.73 -12.76 23.80
CA PRO A 33 -45.68 -13.19 22.89
C PRO A 33 -46.10 -12.97 21.42
N SER A 34 -45.57 -11.93 20.81
CA SER A 34 -45.63 -11.78 19.33
C SER A 34 -44.55 -12.68 18.72
N HIS A 35 -44.96 -13.75 18.06
CA HIS A 35 -44.11 -14.50 17.17
C HIS A 35 -43.77 -13.64 15.94
N THR A 36 -42.70 -12.89 16.01
CA THR A 36 -42.13 -12.26 14.84
C THR A 36 -41.31 -13.29 14.09
N ALA A 37 -41.86 -13.79 12.99
CA ALA A 37 -41.10 -14.61 12.05
C ALA A 37 -39.87 -13.77 11.58
N ALA A 38 -38.67 -14.28 11.83
CA ALA A 38 -37.45 -13.70 11.35
C ALA A 38 -37.52 -13.67 9.80
N GLN A 39 -37.75 -12.53 9.24
CA GLN A 39 -37.54 -12.31 7.80
C GLN A 39 -36.03 -12.41 7.55
N THR A 40 -35.60 -13.57 7.05
CA THR A 40 -34.28 -13.72 6.44
C THR A 40 -34.27 -12.85 5.19
N SER A 41 -33.70 -11.67 5.30
CA SER A 41 -33.37 -10.85 4.13
C SER A 41 -32.52 -11.67 3.17
N PRO A 42 -32.83 -11.68 1.86
CA PRO A 42 -31.98 -12.36 0.90
C PRO A 42 -30.56 -11.78 1.00
N PRO A 43 -29.52 -12.60 0.79
CA PRO A 43 -28.14 -12.13 0.86
C PRO A 43 -27.99 -10.95 -0.12
N GLN A 44 -27.67 -9.79 0.40
CA GLN A 44 -27.41 -8.59 -0.37
C GLN A 44 -26.21 -8.91 -1.26
N GLN A 45 -26.41 -9.07 -2.56
CA GLN A 45 -25.33 -9.16 -3.52
C GLN A 45 -24.59 -7.83 -3.48
N THR A 46 -23.52 -7.79 -2.73
CA THR A 46 -22.60 -6.66 -2.74
C THR A 46 -22.03 -6.57 -4.16
N ALA A 47 -22.21 -5.43 -4.80
CA ALA A 47 -21.58 -5.14 -6.09
C ALA A 47 -20.06 -5.45 -5.98
N PRO A 48 -19.42 -5.97 -7.05
CA PRO A 48 -17.99 -6.26 -7.02
C PRO A 48 -17.21 -5.02 -6.59
N TYR A 49 -16.32 -5.18 -5.63
CA TYR A 49 -15.60 -4.07 -4.99
C TYR A 49 -14.92 -3.11 -5.98
N CYS A 50 -14.32 -3.62 -7.05
CA CYS A 50 -13.69 -2.82 -8.10
C CYS A 50 -14.21 -3.14 -9.50
N GLY A 51 -15.42 -3.65 -9.63
CA GLY A 51 -15.94 -4.17 -10.89
C GLY A 51 -15.59 -5.64 -11.12
N VAL A 52 -15.74 -6.11 -12.37
CA VAL A 52 -15.55 -7.52 -12.71
C VAL A 52 -14.07 -7.87 -12.73
N ILE A 53 -13.70 -8.86 -11.93
CA ILE A 53 -12.35 -9.46 -11.96
C ILE A 53 -12.42 -10.72 -12.82
N THR A 54 -11.59 -10.78 -13.85
CA THR A 54 -11.53 -11.92 -14.77
C THR A 54 -10.32 -12.81 -14.46
N GLY A 55 -10.47 -14.12 -14.73
CA GLY A 55 -9.39 -15.09 -14.51
C GLY A 55 -9.29 -15.57 -13.06
N ARG A 56 -8.23 -16.35 -12.79
CA ARG A 56 -7.96 -16.85 -11.44
C ARG A 56 -7.65 -15.68 -10.51
N HIS A 57 -8.44 -15.55 -9.45
CA HIS A 57 -8.21 -14.55 -8.41
C HIS A 57 -8.66 -15.06 -7.04
N ARG A 58 -8.09 -14.46 -6.00
CA ARG A 58 -8.45 -14.72 -4.61
C ARG A 58 -8.22 -13.49 -3.73
N TYR A 59 -9.16 -13.17 -2.89
CA TYR A 59 -8.97 -12.19 -1.83
C TYR A 59 -8.40 -12.84 -0.56
N ILE A 60 -7.44 -12.18 0.04
CA ILE A 60 -7.00 -12.40 1.41
C ILE A 60 -7.55 -11.23 2.23
N ALA A 61 -8.45 -11.48 3.19
CA ALA A 61 -9.24 -10.45 3.86
C ALA A 61 -10.00 -9.60 2.83
N SER A 62 -11.21 -10.05 2.46
CA SER A 62 -12.01 -9.40 1.41
C SER A 62 -12.43 -7.98 1.79
N PRO A 63 -12.50 -7.04 0.82
CA PRO A 63 -13.07 -5.72 1.03
C PRO A 63 -14.52 -5.77 1.59
N PRO A 64 -14.93 -4.80 2.41
CA PRO A 64 -14.22 -3.57 2.77
C PRO A 64 -13.24 -3.69 3.94
N ALA A 65 -12.73 -4.89 4.24
CA ALA A 65 -11.77 -5.04 5.32
C ALA A 65 -10.53 -4.15 5.08
N PRO A 66 -10.07 -3.42 6.09
CA PRO A 66 -8.79 -2.74 6.01
C PRO A 66 -7.71 -3.79 5.70
N ASN A 67 -6.81 -3.45 4.80
CA ASN A 67 -5.70 -4.31 4.37
C ASN A 67 -6.10 -5.50 3.47
N ALA A 68 -7.14 -5.38 2.67
CA ALA A 68 -7.45 -6.39 1.67
C ALA A 68 -6.27 -6.60 0.72
N VAL A 69 -6.04 -7.86 0.35
CA VAL A 69 -5.06 -8.24 -0.67
C VAL A 69 -5.79 -9.06 -1.73
N LEU A 70 -5.66 -8.65 -2.98
CA LEU A 70 -6.15 -9.39 -4.13
C LEU A 70 -4.99 -10.07 -4.82
N LEU A 71 -5.05 -11.39 -4.93
CA LEU A 71 -4.13 -12.19 -5.73
C LEU A 71 -4.76 -12.51 -7.07
N LEU A 72 -3.99 -12.35 -8.16
CA LEU A 72 -4.40 -12.60 -9.54
C LEU A 72 -3.37 -13.49 -10.24
N GLY A 73 -3.83 -14.44 -11.05
CA GLY A 73 -2.94 -15.38 -11.73
C GLY A 73 -2.38 -16.43 -10.78
N ALA A 74 -1.25 -17.03 -11.14
CA ALA A 74 -0.51 -18.02 -10.35
C ALA A 74 0.90 -18.24 -10.92
N GLY A 75 1.77 -18.86 -10.14
CA GLY A 75 3.10 -19.28 -10.60
C GLY A 75 4.24 -18.62 -9.85
N PRO A 76 5.49 -18.93 -10.22
CA PRO A 76 6.65 -18.50 -9.45
C PRO A 76 7.06 -17.05 -9.68
N ARG A 77 6.58 -16.39 -10.75
CA ARG A 77 6.92 -15.01 -11.14
C ARG A 77 5.96 -14.03 -10.52
N GLY A 78 6.32 -13.44 -9.37
CA GLY A 78 5.49 -12.61 -8.55
C GLY A 78 5.68 -11.11 -8.79
N ILE A 79 4.59 -10.35 -8.71
CA ILE A 79 4.61 -8.88 -8.74
C ILE A 79 3.69 -8.37 -7.62
N VAL A 80 4.20 -7.49 -6.75
CA VAL A 80 3.38 -6.77 -5.78
C VAL A 80 3.17 -5.35 -6.29
N LEU A 81 1.92 -4.89 -6.36
CA LEU A 81 1.56 -3.55 -6.84
C LEU A 81 0.98 -2.69 -5.73
N GLY A 82 1.69 -1.62 -5.39
CA GLY A 82 1.24 -0.56 -4.50
C GLY A 82 0.66 0.63 -5.25
N GLY A 83 -0.57 1.04 -4.93
CA GLY A 83 -1.22 2.21 -5.51
C GLY A 83 -0.71 3.55 -4.95
N GLN A 84 -1.26 4.64 -5.46
CA GLN A 84 -1.01 6.01 -4.98
C GLN A 84 -1.62 6.24 -3.58
N ALA A 85 -1.42 7.43 -3.03
CA ALA A 85 -1.80 7.78 -1.66
C ALA A 85 -3.27 7.49 -1.31
N ASN A 86 -4.19 7.82 -2.21
CA ASN A 86 -5.62 7.63 -2.03
C ASN A 86 -6.17 6.45 -2.84
N GLY A 87 -5.28 5.59 -3.33
CA GLY A 87 -5.60 4.43 -4.14
C GLY A 87 -5.41 3.12 -3.39
N GLY A 88 -5.86 2.04 -4.01
CA GLY A 88 -5.73 0.69 -3.51
C GLY A 88 -5.91 -0.29 -4.66
N ILE A 89 -6.48 -1.45 -4.36
CA ILE A 89 -6.72 -2.50 -5.34
C ILE A 89 -7.41 -1.97 -6.60
N CYS A 90 -8.49 -1.18 -6.45
CA CYS A 90 -9.27 -0.70 -7.59
C CYS A 90 -8.46 0.18 -8.53
N GLN A 91 -7.54 0.96 -7.99
CA GLN A 91 -6.70 1.85 -8.79
C GLN A 91 -5.71 1.09 -9.68
N VAL A 92 -5.11 0.03 -9.14
CA VAL A 92 -4.10 -0.76 -9.87
C VAL A 92 -4.67 -2.01 -10.53
N LEU A 93 -5.97 -2.29 -10.37
CA LEU A 93 -6.61 -3.49 -10.90
C LEU A 93 -6.46 -3.66 -12.42
N PRO A 94 -6.61 -2.64 -13.28
CA PRO A 94 -6.42 -2.80 -14.72
C PRO A 94 -5.02 -3.32 -15.07
N ILE A 95 -3.99 -2.76 -14.42
CA ILE A 95 -2.58 -3.15 -14.61
C ILE A 95 -2.37 -4.57 -14.07
N ALA A 96 -2.88 -4.86 -12.87
CA ALA A 96 -2.76 -6.17 -12.24
C ALA A 96 -3.39 -7.28 -13.10
N GLN A 97 -4.57 -7.03 -13.67
CA GLN A 97 -5.22 -7.97 -14.59
C GLN A 97 -4.43 -8.15 -15.90
N GLN A 98 -3.87 -7.07 -16.44
CA GLN A 98 -3.02 -7.15 -17.64
C GLN A 98 -1.78 -8.01 -17.39
N LEU A 99 -1.09 -7.80 -16.27
CA LEU A 99 0.08 -8.60 -15.89
C LEU A 99 -0.28 -10.06 -15.61
N ALA A 100 -1.41 -10.32 -14.96
CA ALA A 100 -1.88 -11.69 -14.73
C ALA A 100 -2.20 -12.42 -16.03
N ARG A 101 -2.80 -11.75 -17.04
CA ARG A 101 -3.01 -12.33 -18.38
C ARG A 101 -1.70 -12.66 -19.10
N ARG A 102 -0.61 -11.98 -18.77
CA ARG A 102 0.75 -12.26 -19.29
C ARG A 102 1.47 -13.36 -18.52
N GLY A 103 0.80 -14.02 -17.58
CA GLY A 103 1.31 -15.15 -16.81
C GLY A 103 2.13 -14.77 -15.58
N TYR A 104 1.99 -13.55 -15.07
CA TYR A 104 2.54 -13.17 -13.77
C TYR A 104 1.55 -13.49 -12.66
N HIS A 105 2.07 -13.75 -11.46
CA HIS A 105 1.31 -13.88 -10.24
C HIS A 105 1.34 -12.52 -9.51
N VAL A 106 0.20 -11.84 -9.42
CA VAL A 106 0.14 -10.45 -8.99
C VAL A 106 -0.58 -10.32 -7.66
N ALA A 107 -0.04 -9.55 -6.73
CA ALA A 107 -0.72 -9.07 -5.54
C ALA A 107 -0.97 -7.57 -5.65
N ALA A 108 -2.23 -7.16 -5.56
CA ALA A 108 -2.66 -5.79 -5.35
C ALA A 108 -3.26 -5.66 -3.94
N PHE A 109 -3.12 -4.52 -3.28
CA PHE A 109 -3.58 -4.38 -1.90
C PHE A 109 -4.12 -2.99 -1.59
N ASP A 110 -4.96 -2.91 -0.56
CA ASP A 110 -5.44 -1.64 -0.02
C ASP A 110 -4.53 -1.17 1.11
N TRP A 111 -4.28 0.14 1.14
CA TRP A 111 -3.62 0.79 2.26
C TRP A 111 -4.50 0.73 3.50
N ASN A 112 -3.92 0.44 4.64
CA ASN A 112 -4.60 0.61 5.90
C ASN A 112 -4.73 2.11 6.21
N ALA A 113 -5.94 2.63 6.17
CA ALA A 113 -6.21 4.05 6.43
C ALA A 113 -5.73 4.54 7.81
N ASN A 114 -5.60 3.62 8.77
CA ASN A 114 -5.13 3.90 10.13
C ASN A 114 -3.66 3.48 10.33
N ALA A 115 -2.93 3.17 9.23
CA ALA A 115 -1.57 2.67 9.36
C ALA A 115 -0.60 3.79 9.79
N THR A 116 0.18 3.46 10.78
CA THR A 116 1.41 4.17 11.14
C THR A 116 2.64 3.59 10.44
N ASN A 117 2.45 2.55 9.61
CA ASN A 117 3.53 1.85 8.89
C ASN A 117 3.01 1.27 7.55
N PHE A 118 3.14 2.02 6.47
CA PHE A 118 2.76 1.58 5.12
C PHE A 118 3.65 0.44 4.59
N GLY A 119 4.87 0.30 5.10
CA GLY A 119 5.74 -0.84 4.77
C GLY A 119 5.13 -2.18 5.17
N ALA A 120 4.39 -2.22 6.28
CA ALA A 120 3.71 -3.43 6.74
C ALA A 120 2.59 -3.88 5.79
N ASP A 121 1.94 -2.96 5.08
CA ASP A 121 0.89 -3.31 4.11
C ASP A 121 1.49 -4.01 2.88
N MET A 122 2.59 -3.49 2.34
CA MET A 122 3.31 -4.11 1.23
C MET A 122 3.95 -5.44 1.65
N ALA A 123 4.49 -5.51 2.87
CA ALA A 123 5.06 -6.75 3.42
C ALA A 123 4.01 -7.87 3.50
N ARG A 124 2.79 -7.54 3.95
CA ARG A 124 1.67 -8.50 4.02
C ARG A 124 1.26 -8.99 2.63
N ALA A 125 1.14 -8.09 1.65
CA ALA A 125 0.83 -8.46 0.27
C ALA A 125 1.92 -9.37 -0.31
N THR A 126 3.18 -9.07 -0.03
CA THR A 126 4.34 -9.88 -0.43
C THR A 126 4.28 -11.28 0.19
N GLN A 127 4.04 -11.37 1.50
CA GLN A 127 3.91 -12.64 2.21
C GLN A 127 2.75 -13.49 1.67
N ALA A 128 1.59 -12.87 1.39
CA ALA A 128 0.45 -13.55 0.80
C ALA A 128 0.79 -14.12 -0.59
N LEU A 129 1.50 -13.36 -1.41
CA LEU A 129 1.92 -13.78 -2.75
C LEU A 129 2.92 -14.94 -2.70
N LEU A 130 3.90 -14.87 -1.78
CA LEU A 130 4.88 -15.94 -1.57
C LEU A 130 4.20 -17.22 -1.05
N ALA A 131 3.27 -17.11 -0.11
CA ALA A 131 2.49 -18.23 0.41
C ALA A 131 1.59 -18.88 -0.67
N ASP A 132 1.16 -18.11 -1.69
CA ASP A 132 0.37 -18.62 -2.83
C ASP A 132 1.25 -19.16 -3.98
N GLY A 133 2.56 -19.22 -3.80
CA GLY A 133 3.47 -19.95 -4.70
C GLY A 133 4.45 -19.11 -5.52
N ALA A 134 4.47 -17.78 -5.37
CA ALA A 134 5.54 -16.98 -5.96
C ALA A 134 6.90 -17.34 -5.35
N ARG A 135 7.96 -17.23 -6.14
CA ARG A 135 9.34 -17.54 -5.72
C ARG A 135 10.30 -16.39 -5.96
N ARG A 136 10.04 -15.62 -7.00
CA ARG A 136 10.78 -14.40 -7.35
C ARG A 136 9.76 -13.28 -7.42
N VAL A 137 9.99 -12.19 -6.75
CA VAL A 137 9.02 -11.09 -6.61
C VAL A 137 9.69 -9.77 -6.97
N VAL A 138 9.06 -9.04 -7.89
CA VAL A 138 9.34 -7.64 -8.13
C VAL A 138 8.33 -6.80 -7.33
N LEU A 139 8.82 -5.87 -6.55
CA LEU A 139 7.98 -4.86 -5.91
C LEU A 139 7.76 -3.71 -6.88
N GLY A 140 6.51 -3.41 -7.21
CA GLY A 140 6.13 -2.30 -8.07
C GLY A 140 5.22 -1.32 -7.36
N GLY A 141 5.30 -0.05 -7.73
CA GLY A 141 4.38 0.92 -7.17
C GLY A 141 4.38 2.27 -7.86
N PHE A 142 3.33 3.03 -7.51
CA PHE A 142 3.03 4.34 -8.06
C PHE A 142 2.95 5.35 -6.92
N SER A 143 3.73 6.45 -6.98
CA SER A 143 3.77 7.47 -5.93
C SER A 143 4.04 6.87 -4.55
N ARG A 144 3.08 6.83 -3.63
CA ARG A 144 3.21 6.16 -2.33
C ARG A 144 3.71 4.72 -2.48
N GLY A 145 3.13 3.94 -3.39
CA GLY A 145 3.53 2.56 -3.62
C GLY A 145 4.98 2.42 -4.07
N ALA A 146 5.44 3.32 -4.91
CA ALA A 146 6.82 3.38 -5.39
C ALA A 146 7.81 3.66 -4.25
N LEU A 147 7.48 4.64 -3.42
CA LEU A 147 8.27 5.03 -2.26
C LEU A 147 8.36 3.91 -1.22
N VAL A 148 7.22 3.25 -0.95
CA VAL A 148 7.18 2.12 -0.01
C VAL A 148 8.00 0.94 -0.56
N ALA A 149 7.88 0.63 -1.87
CA ALA A 149 8.65 -0.45 -2.50
C ALA A 149 10.15 -0.24 -2.36
N LEU A 150 10.64 0.97 -2.64
CA LEU A 150 12.05 1.35 -2.45
C LEU A 150 12.51 1.16 -0.99
N GLY A 151 11.66 1.56 -0.04
CA GLY A 151 12.00 1.55 1.38
C GLY A 151 11.99 0.18 2.05
N VAL A 152 11.23 -0.82 1.52
CA VAL A 152 11.11 -2.14 2.14
C VAL A 152 11.87 -3.25 1.41
N ALA A 153 12.40 -3.00 0.22
CA ALA A 153 12.97 -4.02 -0.65
C ALA A 153 14.04 -4.88 0.06
N SER A 154 14.96 -4.26 0.77
CA SER A 154 16.03 -4.97 1.50
C SER A 154 15.54 -5.81 2.67
N SER A 155 14.39 -5.44 3.27
CA SER A 155 13.88 -6.08 4.50
C SER A 155 12.95 -7.28 4.23
N LEU A 156 12.46 -7.46 3.00
CA LEU A 156 11.49 -8.50 2.66
C LEU A 156 12.12 -9.84 2.24
N GLY A 157 13.45 -9.91 2.28
CA GLY A 157 14.19 -11.13 2.08
C GLY A 157 14.58 -11.43 0.61
N PRO A 158 15.28 -12.55 0.37
CA PRO A 158 15.96 -12.83 -0.90
C PRO A 158 15.02 -13.18 -2.06
N ALA A 159 13.73 -13.37 -1.79
CA ALA A 159 12.74 -13.55 -2.84
C ALA A 159 12.45 -12.25 -3.62
N ILE A 160 12.80 -11.10 -3.06
CA ILE A 160 12.67 -9.81 -3.75
C ILE A 160 13.86 -9.66 -4.70
N VAL A 161 13.56 -9.67 -5.98
CA VAL A 161 14.58 -9.69 -7.04
C VAL A 161 14.69 -8.38 -7.81
N GLY A 162 13.80 -7.42 -7.57
CA GLY A 162 13.83 -6.11 -8.22
C GLY A 162 12.76 -5.17 -7.70
N VAL A 163 12.92 -3.89 -8.01
CA VAL A 163 11.96 -2.82 -7.66
C VAL A 163 11.63 -1.98 -8.89
N ILE A 164 10.35 -1.69 -9.11
CA ILE A 164 9.86 -0.73 -10.09
C ILE A 164 9.21 0.43 -9.34
N SER A 165 9.81 1.61 -9.45
CA SER A 165 9.35 2.84 -8.80
C SER A 165 8.89 3.84 -9.85
N VAL A 166 7.59 4.08 -9.93
CA VAL A 166 6.99 5.08 -10.82
C VAL A 166 6.59 6.30 -10.00
N SER A 167 7.26 7.44 -10.25
CA SER A 167 7.13 8.67 -9.46
C SER A 167 7.30 8.40 -7.96
N GLY A 168 8.36 7.70 -7.58
CA GLY A 168 8.77 7.53 -6.20
C GLY A 168 9.72 8.63 -5.74
N GLY A 169 9.77 8.86 -4.42
CA GLY A 169 10.67 9.84 -3.84
C GLY A 169 10.97 9.56 -2.38
N PRO A 170 11.89 10.31 -1.77
CA PRO A 170 12.09 10.25 -0.34
C PRO A 170 10.86 10.82 0.36
N SER A 171 10.33 10.13 1.35
CA SER A 171 9.30 10.70 2.21
C SER A 171 9.85 10.96 3.60
N PRO A 172 9.74 12.18 4.12
CA PRO A 172 10.12 12.51 5.48
C PRO A 172 9.00 12.24 6.50
N SER A 173 7.81 11.81 6.06
CA SER A 173 6.65 11.67 6.93
C SER A 173 6.65 10.35 7.69
N GLU A 174 6.07 10.37 8.90
CA GLU A 174 5.84 9.16 9.69
C GLU A 174 5.05 8.10 8.90
N GLY A 175 5.31 6.84 9.19
CA GLY A 175 4.64 5.70 8.56
C GLY A 175 5.26 5.21 7.25
N PHE A 176 6.23 5.93 6.70
CA PHE A 176 6.96 5.48 5.52
C PHE A 176 8.31 4.87 5.88
N PRO A 177 8.70 3.76 5.22
CA PRO A 177 10.05 3.26 5.34
C PRO A 177 11.05 4.25 4.75
N THR A 178 12.24 4.32 5.31
CA THR A 178 13.28 5.24 4.83
C THR A 178 13.93 4.69 3.56
N ILE A 179 14.19 5.57 2.61
CA ILE A 179 14.91 5.21 1.38
C ILE A 179 16.37 4.79 1.65
N ALA A 180 16.91 5.13 2.81
CA ALA A 180 18.25 4.71 3.20
C ALA A 180 18.43 3.18 3.23
N SER A 181 17.35 2.42 3.45
CA SER A 181 17.38 0.96 3.35
C SER A 181 17.67 0.45 1.94
N LEU A 182 17.44 1.26 0.91
CA LEU A 182 17.72 0.91 -0.48
C LEU A 182 19.22 0.67 -0.72
N ALA A 183 20.10 1.37 0.00
CA ALA A 183 21.55 1.18 -0.11
C ALA A 183 21.99 -0.27 0.16
N THR A 184 21.20 -1.04 0.93
CA THR A 184 21.47 -2.45 1.23
C THR A 184 20.72 -3.44 0.34
N PHE A 185 19.88 -2.95 -0.58
CA PHE A 185 19.21 -3.81 -1.55
C PHE A 185 20.14 -4.08 -2.73
N PRO A 186 20.52 -5.35 -3.01
CA PRO A 186 21.47 -5.65 -4.07
C PRO A 186 20.83 -5.81 -5.46
N GLY A 187 19.50 -5.92 -5.52
CA GLY A 187 18.76 -6.19 -6.76
C GLY A 187 18.58 -4.94 -7.61
N PRO A 188 18.24 -5.10 -8.90
CA PRO A 188 18.04 -3.99 -9.81
C PRO A 188 16.82 -3.12 -9.44
N VAL A 189 16.92 -1.84 -9.79
CA VAL A 189 15.86 -0.85 -9.58
C VAL A 189 15.56 -0.13 -10.90
N LEU A 190 14.28 -0.13 -11.30
CA LEU A 190 13.77 0.71 -12.39
C LEU A 190 13.11 1.95 -11.77
N LEU A 191 13.65 3.11 -12.09
CA LEU A 191 13.14 4.42 -11.67
C LEU A 191 12.50 5.12 -12.87
N VAL A 192 11.23 5.45 -12.76
CA VAL A 192 10.45 6.14 -13.81
C VAL A 192 9.88 7.42 -13.23
N SER A 193 10.06 8.54 -13.93
CA SER A 193 9.47 9.84 -13.55
C SER A 193 9.28 10.74 -14.76
N SER A 194 8.45 11.77 -14.65
CA SER A 194 8.51 12.94 -15.53
C SER A 194 9.54 13.93 -15.03
N GLN A 195 9.99 14.80 -15.95
CA GLN A 195 10.99 15.80 -15.66
C GLN A 195 10.49 16.84 -14.66
N ASP A 196 9.24 17.27 -14.82
CA ASP A 196 8.60 18.33 -14.05
C ASP A 196 7.48 17.79 -13.16
N ASP A 197 7.68 16.58 -12.59
CA ASP A 197 6.73 15.93 -11.66
C ASP A 197 6.32 16.92 -10.55
N PRO A 198 5.01 17.22 -10.39
CA PRO A 198 4.55 18.24 -9.45
C PRO A 198 4.66 17.82 -7.99
N VAL A 199 4.90 16.54 -7.70
CA VAL A 199 4.99 16.00 -6.33
C VAL A 199 6.44 15.85 -5.89
N PHE A 200 7.29 15.38 -6.80
CA PHE A 200 8.72 15.20 -6.52
C PHE A 200 9.57 16.12 -7.39
N PRO A 201 10.48 16.90 -6.78
CA PRO A 201 11.32 17.83 -7.53
C PRO A 201 12.13 17.15 -8.63
N PRO A 202 12.49 17.88 -9.70
CA PRO A 202 13.42 17.39 -10.71
C PRO A 202 14.71 16.84 -10.08
N GLY A 203 15.18 15.71 -10.60
CA GLY A 203 16.38 15.06 -10.08
C GLY A 203 16.16 14.10 -8.92
N THR A 204 14.94 14.00 -8.36
CA THR A 204 14.63 13.05 -7.28
C THR A 204 15.00 11.61 -7.66
N SER A 205 14.60 11.14 -8.84
CA SER A 205 14.95 9.78 -9.29
C SER A 205 16.45 9.57 -9.47
N ALA A 206 17.19 10.59 -9.93
CA ALA A 206 18.65 10.53 -10.00
C ALA A 206 19.31 10.47 -8.61
N ALA A 207 18.76 11.19 -7.63
CA ALA A 207 19.24 11.13 -6.26
C ALA A 207 18.98 9.76 -5.61
N ILE A 208 17.85 9.12 -5.94
CA ILE A 208 17.55 7.74 -5.51
C ILE A 208 18.55 6.76 -6.12
N ALA A 209 18.80 6.86 -7.43
CA ALA A 209 19.78 6.01 -8.11
C ALA A 209 21.19 6.19 -7.52
N ALA A 210 21.58 7.42 -7.18
CA ALA A 210 22.89 7.68 -6.54
C ALA A 210 23.00 7.10 -5.11
N ALA A 211 21.89 6.89 -4.42
CA ALA A 211 21.84 6.27 -3.08
C ALA A 211 21.79 4.75 -3.13
N HIS A 212 21.41 4.16 -4.24
CA HIS A 212 21.37 2.72 -4.45
C HIS A 212 22.75 2.20 -4.89
N HIS A 213 23.14 1.03 -4.38
CA HIS A 213 24.45 0.44 -4.70
C HIS A 213 24.35 -0.74 -5.70
N GLY A 214 23.15 -1.07 -6.13
CA GLY A 214 22.87 -2.10 -7.13
C GLY A 214 22.74 -1.53 -8.56
N PRO A 215 22.32 -2.37 -9.52
CA PRO A 215 22.04 -1.91 -10.88
C PRO A 215 20.79 -1.04 -10.95
N ASP A 216 20.89 0.09 -11.64
CA ASP A 216 19.77 1.01 -11.85
C ASP A 216 19.45 1.22 -13.33
N THR A 217 18.16 1.36 -13.60
CA THR A 217 17.65 1.88 -14.87
C THR A 217 16.82 3.12 -14.60
N LEU A 218 17.22 4.25 -15.16
CA LEU A 218 16.53 5.52 -15.00
C LEU A 218 15.83 5.92 -16.29
N VAL A 219 14.51 6.09 -16.23
CA VAL A 219 13.65 6.56 -17.31
C VAL A 219 12.98 7.86 -16.89
N VAL A 220 13.58 8.98 -17.30
CA VAL A 220 12.97 10.31 -17.16
C VAL A 220 12.40 10.72 -18.49
N VAL A 221 11.14 11.15 -18.51
CA VAL A 221 10.45 11.64 -19.71
C VAL A 221 10.10 13.12 -19.54
N PRO A 222 10.05 13.89 -20.65
CA PRO A 222 9.51 15.25 -20.59
C PRO A 222 8.07 15.25 -20.09
N GLY A 223 7.63 16.38 -19.50
CA GLY A 223 6.26 16.54 -19.02
C GLY A 223 6.18 16.60 -17.50
N ASN A 224 4.96 16.65 -17.01
CA ASN A 224 4.62 16.82 -15.60
C ASN A 224 3.64 15.76 -15.08
N GLU A 225 3.48 14.68 -15.82
CA GLU A 225 2.62 13.55 -15.41
C GLU A 225 3.17 12.90 -14.13
N HIS A 226 2.27 12.53 -13.22
CA HIS A 226 2.62 11.90 -11.96
C HIS A 226 2.07 10.47 -11.88
N ALA A 227 2.93 9.54 -11.54
CA ALA A 227 2.57 8.14 -11.21
C ALA A 227 1.78 7.44 -12.34
N LEU A 228 0.50 7.09 -12.14
CA LEU A 228 -0.29 6.34 -13.11
C LEU A 228 -0.52 7.11 -14.42
N GLU A 229 -0.54 8.44 -14.39
CA GLU A 229 -0.68 9.26 -15.59
C GLU A 229 0.45 9.03 -16.60
N LEU A 230 1.63 8.66 -16.12
CA LEU A 230 2.77 8.28 -16.96
C LEU A 230 2.51 7.06 -17.83
N LEU A 231 1.63 6.15 -17.42
CA LEU A 231 1.33 4.93 -18.16
C LEU A 231 0.35 5.16 -19.32
N ASP A 232 -0.40 6.26 -19.28
CA ASP A 232 -1.39 6.64 -20.30
C ASP A 232 -0.98 7.93 -21.04
N GLY A 233 0.09 8.59 -20.61
CA GLY A 233 0.61 9.84 -21.16
C GLY A 233 1.34 9.67 -22.51
N PRO A 234 1.86 10.77 -23.08
CA PRO A 234 2.50 10.78 -24.41
C PRO A 234 3.74 9.90 -24.51
N TYR A 235 4.37 9.57 -23.39
CA TYR A 235 5.54 8.70 -23.32
C TYR A 235 5.25 7.29 -22.80
N SER A 236 3.96 6.92 -22.68
CA SER A 236 3.50 5.63 -22.14
C SER A 236 4.16 4.43 -22.83
N HIS A 237 4.33 4.46 -24.16
CA HIS A 237 4.99 3.38 -24.87
C HIS A 237 6.44 3.16 -24.40
N ARG A 238 7.23 4.23 -24.22
CA ARG A 238 8.62 4.14 -23.74
C ARG A 238 8.65 3.58 -22.31
N ILE A 239 7.76 4.05 -21.45
CA ILE A 239 7.67 3.63 -20.05
C ILE A 239 7.24 2.18 -19.93
N ASN A 240 6.16 1.80 -20.62
CA ASN A 240 5.65 0.42 -20.61
C ASN A 240 6.70 -0.55 -21.18
N SER A 241 7.42 -0.16 -22.24
CA SER A 241 8.51 -0.98 -22.78
C SER A 241 9.66 -1.18 -21.77
N ALA A 242 10.00 -0.15 -21.00
CA ALA A 242 11.03 -0.27 -19.96
C ALA A 242 10.58 -1.18 -18.80
N ILE A 243 9.31 -1.06 -18.38
CA ILE A 243 8.72 -1.95 -17.36
C ILE A 243 8.71 -3.40 -17.86
N ASP A 244 8.31 -3.61 -19.11
CA ASP A 244 8.25 -4.94 -19.71
C ASP A 244 9.63 -5.58 -19.83
N ALA A 245 10.62 -4.82 -20.25
CA ALA A 245 12.02 -5.29 -20.34
C ALA A 245 12.58 -5.65 -18.96
N PHE A 246 12.29 -4.81 -17.94
CA PHE A 246 12.69 -5.06 -16.57
C PHE A 246 12.05 -6.35 -16.01
N LEU A 247 10.73 -6.50 -16.18
CA LEU A 247 10.02 -7.71 -15.72
C LEU A 247 10.50 -8.98 -16.41
N ALA A 248 10.82 -8.89 -17.72
CA ALA A 248 11.34 -10.04 -18.47
C ALA A 248 12.76 -10.44 -18.05
N ALA A 249 13.57 -9.49 -17.59
CA ALA A 249 14.93 -9.76 -17.11
C ALA A 249 14.93 -10.37 -15.70
N GLU A 250 13.98 -9.92 -14.83
CA GLU A 250 14.01 -10.25 -13.42
C GLU A 250 13.06 -11.39 -13.04
N LEU A 251 12.10 -11.75 -13.86
CA LEU A 251 11.10 -12.79 -13.60
C LEU A 251 11.03 -13.84 -14.71
#